data_370615f2dbc599edcb0fefaa07a334f0
#
_entry.id   370615f2dbc599edcb0fefaa07a334f0
#
_cell.length_a   1.000
_cell.length_b   1.000
_cell.length_c   1.000
_cell.angle_alpha   90.00
_cell.angle_beta   90.00
_cell.angle_gamma   90.00
#
_symmetry.space_group_name_H-M   'P 1'
#
loop_
_entity.id
_entity.type
_entity.pdbx_description
1 polymer ?
#
loop_
_entity_poly.entity_id
_entity_poly.type
_entity_poly.pdbx_seq_one_letter_code
_entity_poly.pdbx_strand_id
1 'polypeptide(L)'
;EFRRVLFRSCYAVMVMLLSKSFLISISVAKDVINGVADFMAAILPVLVTMIALAGGVTQAATIDPIVMAAVVIIPRIYVTVIIPLIMVGFVLQFANNLSEEHKIDNLCKLLKQWTVWIQGIIITSFIALLTIRGITSTTIDAVALKTTKFAVDNFIPIVGKAFSDAITSVAGYSLIIKNAISGIGLMVIILIILYPIIKMVLMTFIYKMSAALVEPISDKRITSTIAATGDSLVLLLSCVLSVSLMFFVLLAIMASAGKFIVGG
;
A
#
# COMPACT_ATOMS: atom_id res chain seq x y z
N GLU A 1 44.49 15.99 21.48
CA GLU A 1 43.13 16.03 22.10
C GLU A 1 42.12 16.88 21.30
N PHE A 2 42.52 18.07 20.86
CA PHE A 2 41.65 19.00 20.13
C PHE A 2 41.07 18.37 18.83
N ARG A 3 41.85 17.60 18.05
CA ARG A 3 41.36 16.91 16.84
C ARG A 3 40.29 15.84 17.16
N ARG A 4 40.43 15.12 18.28
CA ARG A 4 39.46 14.09 18.70
C ARG A 4 38.15 14.72 19.17
N VAL A 5 38.22 15.85 19.88
CA VAL A 5 37.03 16.59 20.33
C VAL A 5 36.29 17.16 19.12
N LEU A 6 37.02 17.79 18.17
CA LEU A 6 36.43 18.35 16.97
C LEU A 6 35.73 17.27 16.12
N PHE A 7 36.38 16.12 15.92
CA PHE A 7 35.81 14.98 15.20
C PHE A 7 34.54 14.47 15.85
N ARG A 8 34.50 14.29 17.18
CA ARG A 8 33.32 13.85 17.93
C ARG A 8 32.16 14.85 17.82
N SER A 9 32.46 16.14 17.88
CA SER A 9 31.45 17.20 17.74
C SER A 9 30.85 17.23 16.34
N CYS A 10 31.68 17.19 15.30
CA CYS A 10 31.21 17.13 13.90
C CYS A 10 30.37 15.85 13.64
N TYR A 11 30.81 14.71 14.16
CA TYR A 11 30.07 13.46 14.03
C TYR A 11 28.71 13.54 14.73
N ALA A 12 28.64 14.10 15.93
CA ALA A 12 27.38 14.27 16.67
C ALA A 12 26.39 15.17 15.89
N VAL A 13 26.86 16.29 15.32
CA VAL A 13 26.03 17.17 14.49
C VAL A 13 25.52 16.43 13.24
N MET A 14 26.39 15.67 12.58
CA MET A 14 25.99 14.87 11.42
C MET A 14 24.89 13.85 11.81
N VAL A 15 25.06 13.10 12.91
CA VAL A 15 24.07 12.13 13.39
C VAL A 15 22.74 12.83 13.70
N MET A 16 22.76 14.01 14.31
CA MET A 16 21.54 14.78 14.59
C MET A 16 20.81 15.18 13.28
N LEU A 17 21.56 15.65 12.26
CA LEU A 17 20.98 16.03 10.97
C LEU A 17 20.38 14.81 10.24
N LEU A 18 21.09 13.69 10.20
CA LEU A 18 20.63 12.45 9.61
C LEU A 18 19.38 11.90 10.31
N SER A 19 19.38 11.94 11.66
CA SER A 19 18.22 11.50 12.45
C SER A 19 17.01 12.38 12.22
N LYS A 20 17.18 13.71 12.16
CA LYS A 20 16.09 14.66 11.86
C LYS A 20 15.50 14.40 10.46
N SER A 21 16.35 14.21 9.47
CA SER A 21 15.93 13.88 8.10
C SER A 21 15.18 12.56 8.03
N PHE A 22 15.64 11.54 8.75
CA PHE A 22 14.97 10.25 8.84
C PHE A 22 13.58 10.36 9.51
N LEU A 23 13.46 11.11 10.60
CA LEU A 23 12.18 11.36 11.27
C LEU A 23 11.17 12.08 10.36
N ILE A 24 11.63 13.06 9.57
CA ILE A 24 10.80 13.70 8.56
C ILE A 24 10.31 12.68 7.52
N SER A 25 11.17 11.77 7.10
CA SER A 25 10.80 10.71 6.14
C SER A 25 9.80 9.72 6.73
N ILE A 26 9.90 9.41 8.02
CA ILE A 26 8.89 8.62 8.75
C ILE A 26 7.53 9.32 8.74
N SER A 27 7.50 10.63 9.03
CA SER A 27 6.25 11.40 8.98
C SER A 27 5.63 11.34 7.58
N VAL A 28 6.41 11.62 6.54
CA VAL A 28 5.95 11.53 5.15
C VAL A 28 5.40 10.13 4.83
N ALA A 29 6.09 9.06 5.23
CA ALA A 29 5.63 7.71 4.98
C ALA A 29 4.29 7.41 5.70
N LYS A 30 4.14 7.82 6.97
CA LYS A 30 2.89 7.68 7.72
C LYS A 30 1.75 8.46 7.09
N ASP A 31 1.99 9.71 6.71
CA ASP A 31 0.98 10.60 6.11
C ASP A 31 0.45 10.01 4.79
N VAL A 32 1.33 9.45 3.96
CA VAL A 32 0.92 8.79 2.71
C VAL A 32 0.13 7.52 2.97
N ILE A 33 0.62 6.65 3.87
CA ILE A 33 -0.06 5.38 4.18
C ILE A 33 -1.46 5.66 4.73
N ASN A 34 -1.59 6.61 5.65
CA ASN A 34 -2.88 7.01 6.20
C ASN A 34 -3.76 7.68 5.13
N GLY A 35 -3.23 8.62 4.35
CA GLY A 35 -3.99 9.31 3.31
C GLY A 35 -4.56 8.37 2.25
N VAL A 36 -3.80 7.36 1.81
CA VAL A 36 -4.29 6.33 0.88
C VAL A 36 -5.33 5.43 1.57
N ALA A 37 -5.14 5.09 2.85
CA ALA A 37 -6.08 4.30 3.62
C ALA A 37 -7.43 5.03 3.82
N ASP A 38 -7.39 6.30 4.18
CA ASP A 38 -8.58 7.15 4.37
C ASP A 38 -9.35 7.31 3.06
N PHE A 39 -8.63 7.55 1.95
CA PHE A 39 -9.23 7.59 0.63
C PHE A 39 -9.92 6.26 0.28
N MET A 40 -9.26 5.13 0.54
CA MET A 40 -9.84 3.80 0.27
C MET A 40 -11.06 3.52 1.15
N ALA A 41 -11.01 3.89 2.43
CA ALA A 41 -12.15 3.75 3.35
C ALA A 41 -13.37 4.57 2.90
N ALA A 42 -13.15 5.72 2.25
CA ALA A 42 -14.22 6.56 1.72
C ALA A 42 -14.81 6.04 0.40
N ILE A 43 -13.97 5.54 -0.52
CA ILE A 43 -14.42 5.15 -1.87
C ILE A 43 -15.02 3.73 -1.91
N LEU A 44 -14.54 2.82 -1.05
CA LEU A 44 -14.95 1.41 -1.07
C LEU A 44 -16.44 1.19 -0.91
N PRO A 45 -17.16 1.80 0.08
CA PRO A 45 -18.59 1.59 0.23
C PRO A 45 -19.40 2.01 -1.01
N VAL A 46 -18.95 3.07 -1.70
CA VAL A 46 -19.58 3.53 -2.94
C VAL A 46 -19.40 2.50 -4.05
N LEU A 47 -18.17 1.97 -4.21
CA LEU A 47 -17.88 0.96 -5.23
C LEU A 47 -18.64 -0.35 -4.98
N VAL A 48 -18.71 -0.80 -3.71
CA VAL A 48 -19.45 -2.00 -3.32
C VAL A 48 -20.92 -1.85 -3.62
N THR A 49 -21.53 -0.70 -3.30
CA THR A 49 -22.92 -0.41 -3.63
C THR A 49 -23.18 -0.45 -5.14
N MET A 50 -22.28 0.14 -5.94
CA MET A 50 -22.39 0.13 -7.40
C MET A 50 -22.23 -1.28 -7.99
N ILE A 51 -21.38 -2.12 -7.41
CA ILE A 51 -21.26 -3.54 -7.79
C ILE A 51 -22.55 -4.29 -7.49
N ALA A 52 -23.16 -4.09 -6.33
CA ALA A 52 -24.42 -4.70 -5.95
C ALA A 52 -25.54 -4.33 -6.93
N LEU A 53 -25.67 -3.04 -7.26
CA LEU A 53 -26.68 -2.53 -8.21
C LEU A 53 -26.42 -3.02 -9.66
N ALA A 54 -25.17 -3.30 -10.00
CA ALA A 54 -24.80 -3.91 -11.29
C ALA A 54 -25.11 -5.42 -11.38
N GLY A 55 -25.69 -6.01 -10.33
CA GLY A 55 -26.04 -7.44 -10.27
C GLY A 55 -25.00 -8.31 -9.57
N GLY A 56 -23.91 -7.73 -9.06
CA GLY A 56 -22.85 -8.42 -8.30
C GLY A 56 -23.17 -8.50 -6.82
N VAL A 57 -24.37 -8.99 -6.44
CA VAL A 57 -24.83 -9.00 -5.03
C VAL A 57 -23.95 -9.91 -4.17
N THR A 58 -23.62 -11.10 -4.64
CA THR A 58 -22.73 -12.04 -3.92
C THR A 58 -21.33 -11.46 -3.79
N GLN A 59 -20.83 -10.85 -4.86
CA GLN A 59 -19.53 -10.18 -4.88
C GLN A 59 -19.48 -9.02 -3.87
N ALA A 60 -20.49 -8.18 -3.85
CA ALA A 60 -20.62 -7.10 -2.88
C ALA A 60 -20.65 -7.63 -1.44
N ALA A 61 -21.49 -8.62 -1.15
CA ALA A 61 -21.65 -9.19 0.18
C ALA A 61 -20.40 -9.92 0.71
N THR A 62 -19.60 -10.53 -0.18
CA THR A 62 -18.39 -11.27 0.22
C THR A 62 -17.14 -10.42 0.27
N ILE A 63 -17.03 -9.40 -0.59
CA ILE A 63 -15.86 -8.51 -0.63
C ILE A 63 -15.92 -7.50 0.53
N ASP A 64 -17.10 -6.96 0.83
CA ASP A 64 -17.29 -5.83 1.75
C ASP A 64 -16.63 -6.04 3.13
N PRO A 65 -16.96 -7.05 3.94
CA PRO A 65 -16.41 -7.15 5.31
C PRO A 65 -14.91 -7.40 5.34
N ILE A 66 -14.39 -8.25 4.43
CA ILE A 66 -12.99 -8.67 4.43
C ILE A 66 -12.09 -7.56 3.87
N VAL A 67 -12.53 -6.93 2.79
CA VAL A 67 -11.80 -5.84 2.17
C VAL A 67 -11.80 -4.60 3.06
N MET A 68 -12.95 -4.28 3.70
CA MET A 68 -13.03 -3.19 4.67
C MET A 68 -12.10 -3.44 5.87
N ALA A 69 -12.07 -4.66 6.41
CA ALA A 69 -11.13 -5.03 7.45
C ALA A 69 -9.67 -4.87 7.00
N ALA A 70 -9.33 -5.32 5.80
CA ALA A 70 -7.98 -5.22 5.25
C ALA A 70 -7.54 -3.77 5.05
N VAL A 71 -8.41 -2.90 4.55
CA VAL A 71 -8.13 -1.46 4.36
C VAL A 71 -7.83 -0.75 5.68
N VAL A 72 -8.44 -1.17 6.77
CA VAL A 72 -8.19 -0.61 8.11
C VAL A 72 -6.98 -1.25 8.79
N ILE A 73 -6.86 -2.58 8.72
CA ILE A 73 -5.86 -3.33 9.49
C ILE A 73 -4.47 -3.21 8.88
N ILE A 74 -4.35 -3.30 7.54
CA ILE A 74 -3.04 -3.31 6.88
C ILE A 74 -2.26 -2.01 7.10
N PRO A 75 -2.79 -0.82 6.80
CA PRO A 75 -2.09 0.43 7.07
C PRO A 75 -1.70 0.56 8.54
N ARG A 76 -2.59 0.12 9.45
CA ARG A 76 -2.31 0.14 10.88
C ARG A 76 -1.12 -0.74 11.25
N ILE A 77 -0.99 -1.94 10.68
CA ILE A 77 0.19 -2.81 10.87
C ILE A 77 1.45 -2.10 10.37
N TYR A 78 1.42 -1.48 9.20
CA TYR A 78 2.57 -0.75 8.66
C TYR A 78 2.99 0.40 9.58
N VAL A 79 2.04 1.20 10.05
CA VAL A 79 2.32 2.38 10.89
C VAL A 79 2.73 2.01 12.32
N THR A 80 2.11 0.96 12.92
CA THR A 80 2.33 0.62 14.34
C THR A 80 3.36 -0.47 14.58
N VAL A 81 3.69 -1.29 13.57
CA VAL A 81 4.65 -2.39 13.71
C VAL A 81 5.85 -2.21 12.79
N ILE A 82 5.64 -2.07 11.48
CA ILE A 82 6.74 -2.10 10.51
C ILE A 82 7.59 -0.83 10.59
N ILE A 83 6.99 0.35 10.62
CA ILE A 83 7.72 1.62 10.72
C ILE A 83 8.52 1.71 12.03
N PRO A 84 7.97 1.39 13.23
CA PRO A 84 8.77 1.30 14.44
C PRO A 84 9.90 0.27 14.38
N LEU A 85 9.70 -0.88 13.73
CA LEU A 85 10.75 -1.87 13.53
C LEU A 85 11.91 -1.32 12.70
N ILE A 86 11.61 -0.56 11.63
CA ILE A 86 12.62 0.15 10.82
C ILE A 86 13.33 1.20 11.67
N MET A 87 12.60 1.93 12.51
CA MET A 87 13.17 2.95 13.41
C MET A 87 14.14 2.32 14.42
N VAL A 88 13.79 1.20 15.03
CA VAL A 88 14.70 0.45 15.91
C VAL A 88 15.95 -0.01 15.15
N GLY A 89 15.78 -0.56 13.94
CA GLY A 89 16.88 -0.95 13.07
C GLY A 89 17.83 0.20 12.73
N PHE A 90 17.28 1.40 12.47
CA PHE A 90 18.04 2.61 12.21
C PHE A 90 18.87 3.04 13.42
N VAL A 91 18.27 3.09 14.61
CA VAL A 91 18.97 3.46 15.86
C VAL A 91 20.08 2.46 16.19
N LEU A 92 19.81 1.15 16.05
CA LEU A 92 20.80 0.10 16.29
C LEU A 92 21.98 0.18 15.29
N GLN A 93 21.75 0.58 14.05
CA GLN A 93 22.83 0.79 13.08
C GLN A 93 23.74 1.96 13.48
N PHE A 94 23.19 3.03 14.01
CA PHE A 94 24.02 4.12 14.55
C PHE A 94 24.81 3.68 15.76
N ALA A 95 24.20 2.96 16.70
CA ALA A 95 24.89 2.41 17.86
C ALA A 95 26.03 1.47 17.43
N ASN A 96 25.80 0.62 16.43
CA ASN A 96 26.81 -0.28 15.88
C ASN A 96 28.00 0.46 15.23
N ASN A 97 27.73 1.58 14.53
CA ASN A 97 28.79 2.39 13.91
C ASN A 97 29.59 3.21 14.93
N LEU A 98 29.05 3.46 16.13
CA LEU A 98 29.73 4.16 17.21
C LEU A 98 30.65 3.24 18.05
N SER A 99 30.27 1.97 18.21
CA SER A 99 30.98 1.02 19.06
C SER A 99 32.06 0.26 18.28
N GLU A 100 33.26 0.16 18.84
CA GLU A 100 34.33 -0.69 18.31
C GLU A 100 34.31 -2.10 18.92
N GLU A 101 33.81 -2.22 20.14
CA GLU A 101 33.88 -3.45 20.94
C GLU A 101 32.67 -4.36 20.75
N HIS A 102 31.49 -3.79 20.53
CA HIS A 102 30.25 -4.55 20.42
C HIS A 102 29.64 -4.44 19.03
N LYS A 103 29.95 -5.41 18.15
CA LYS A 103 29.40 -5.48 16.81
C LYS A 103 28.05 -6.20 16.82
N ILE A 104 26.98 -5.43 16.63
CA ILE A 104 25.60 -5.93 16.51
C ILE A 104 25.12 -6.04 15.06
N ASP A 105 26.07 -6.14 14.10
CA ASP A 105 25.80 -6.23 12.67
C ASP A 105 24.76 -7.29 12.30
N ASN A 106 24.87 -8.48 12.92
CA ASN A 106 23.96 -9.58 12.65
C ASN A 106 22.52 -9.27 13.09
N LEU A 107 22.36 -8.57 14.23
CA LEU A 107 21.05 -8.13 14.68
C LEU A 107 20.45 -7.09 13.72
N CYS A 108 21.25 -6.12 13.28
CA CYS A 108 20.80 -5.12 12.30
C CYS A 108 20.36 -5.76 10.96
N LYS A 109 21.12 -6.73 10.47
CA LYS A 109 20.80 -7.50 9.26
C LYS A 109 19.51 -8.30 9.44
N LEU A 110 19.36 -8.95 10.59
CA LEU A 110 18.18 -9.73 10.92
C LEU A 110 16.91 -8.86 10.97
N LEU A 111 16.96 -7.69 11.59
CA LEU A 111 15.84 -6.76 11.63
C LEU A 111 15.44 -6.25 10.23
N LYS A 112 16.42 -5.92 9.39
CA LYS A 112 16.16 -5.55 7.97
C LYS A 112 15.49 -6.70 7.23
N GLN A 113 16.01 -7.91 7.37
CA GLN A 113 15.47 -9.08 6.70
C GLN A 113 14.04 -9.38 7.17
N TRP A 114 13.78 -9.33 8.46
CA TRP A 114 12.44 -9.52 9.03
C TRP A 114 11.46 -8.47 8.52
N THR A 115 11.87 -7.21 8.46
CA THR A 115 11.05 -6.13 7.90
C THR A 115 10.60 -6.44 6.47
N VAL A 116 11.52 -6.87 5.61
CA VAL A 116 11.23 -7.22 4.21
C VAL A 116 10.33 -8.46 4.12
N TRP A 117 10.61 -9.49 4.94
CA TRP A 117 9.81 -10.72 4.97
C TRP A 117 8.38 -10.46 5.41
N ILE A 118 8.17 -9.69 6.49
CA ILE A 118 6.82 -9.35 6.98
C ILE A 118 6.05 -8.60 5.90
N GLN A 119 6.66 -7.61 5.25
CA GLN A 119 6.02 -6.89 4.14
C GLN A 119 5.64 -7.84 2.99
N GLY A 120 6.56 -8.73 2.59
CA GLY A 120 6.30 -9.71 1.53
C GLY A 120 5.15 -10.65 1.86
N ILE A 121 5.06 -11.15 3.09
CA ILE A 121 3.96 -12.00 3.56
C ILE A 121 2.64 -11.25 3.52
N ILE A 122 2.60 -9.99 3.99
CA ILE A 122 1.37 -9.18 4.00
C ILE A 122 0.87 -8.96 2.57
N ILE A 123 1.74 -8.53 1.64
CA ILE A 123 1.39 -8.29 0.24
C ILE A 123 0.86 -9.58 -0.42
N THR A 124 1.61 -10.67 -0.29
CA THR A 124 1.26 -11.94 -0.93
C THR A 124 -0.07 -12.48 -0.39
N SER A 125 -0.27 -12.44 0.94
CA SER A 125 -1.51 -12.87 1.57
C SER A 125 -2.71 -12.02 1.13
N PHE A 126 -2.53 -10.70 1.02
CA PHE A 126 -3.57 -9.80 0.55
C PHE A 126 -3.96 -10.05 -0.91
N ILE A 127 -2.98 -10.13 -1.81
CA ILE A 127 -3.23 -10.40 -3.24
C ILE A 127 -3.88 -11.78 -3.43
N ALA A 128 -3.39 -12.82 -2.73
CA ALA A 128 -3.96 -14.16 -2.78
C ALA A 128 -5.43 -14.16 -2.32
N LEU A 129 -5.74 -13.47 -1.22
CA LEU A 129 -7.10 -13.34 -0.70
C LEU A 129 -8.03 -12.65 -1.70
N LEU A 130 -7.61 -11.55 -2.31
CA LEU A 130 -8.38 -10.84 -3.32
C LEU A 130 -8.61 -11.67 -4.58
N THR A 131 -7.60 -12.41 -5.02
CA THR A 131 -7.69 -13.27 -6.22
C THR A 131 -8.68 -14.40 -6.03
N ILE A 132 -8.59 -15.12 -4.90
CA ILE A 132 -9.50 -16.22 -4.60
C ILE A 132 -10.96 -15.73 -4.53
N ARG A 133 -11.20 -14.60 -3.88
CA ARG A 133 -12.54 -14.01 -3.73
C ARG A 133 -13.10 -13.49 -5.05
N GLY A 134 -12.27 -12.80 -5.85
CA GLY A 134 -12.69 -12.26 -7.14
C GLY A 134 -13.18 -13.32 -8.13
N ILE A 135 -12.48 -14.43 -8.22
CA ILE A 135 -12.84 -15.53 -9.15
C ILE A 135 -14.14 -16.23 -8.72
N THR A 136 -14.30 -16.52 -7.43
CA THR A 136 -15.44 -17.32 -6.94
C THR A 136 -16.75 -16.54 -7.05
N SER A 137 -16.77 -15.27 -6.67
CA SER A 137 -18.01 -14.48 -6.62
C SER A 137 -18.56 -14.09 -8.00
N THR A 138 -17.70 -13.81 -8.98
CA THR A 138 -18.15 -13.48 -10.35
C THR A 138 -18.93 -14.60 -11.03
N THR A 139 -18.55 -15.85 -10.81
CA THR A 139 -19.24 -17.02 -11.39
C THR A 139 -20.63 -17.20 -10.79
N ILE A 140 -20.77 -17.04 -9.46
CA ILE A 140 -22.06 -17.18 -8.77
C ILE A 140 -23.02 -16.07 -9.21
N ASP A 141 -22.58 -14.82 -9.26
CA ASP A 141 -23.41 -13.68 -9.64
C ASP A 141 -23.90 -13.76 -11.10
N ALA A 142 -23.06 -14.23 -12.02
CA ALA A 142 -23.46 -14.42 -13.43
C ALA A 142 -24.59 -15.45 -13.56
N VAL A 143 -24.54 -16.57 -12.82
CA VAL A 143 -25.60 -17.58 -12.81
C VAL A 143 -26.86 -17.03 -12.16
N ALA A 144 -26.74 -16.35 -11.01
CA ALA A 144 -27.87 -15.79 -10.28
C ALA A 144 -28.65 -14.76 -11.13
N LEU A 145 -27.97 -13.87 -11.83
CA LEU A 145 -28.59 -12.86 -12.69
C LEU A 145 -29.33 -13.49 -13.87
N LYS A 146 -28.71 -14.49 -14.55
CA LYS A 146 -29.35 -15.21 -15.66
C LYS A 146 -30.60 -15.96 -15.19
N THR A 147 -30.53 -16.59 -14.01
CA THR A 147 -31.68 -17.31 -13.44
C THR A 147 -32.82 -16.35 -13.05
N THR A 148 -32.49 -15.19 -12.47
CA THR A 148 -33.48 -14.17 -12.10
C THR A 148 -34.17 -13.60 -13.34
N LYS A 149 -33.42 -13.25 -14.40
CA LYS A 149 -34.01 -12.80 -15.66
C LYS A 149 -34.92 -13.82 -16.27
N PHE A 150 -34.50 -15.08 -16.36
CA PHE A 150 -35.30 -16.18 -16.89
C PHE A 150 -36.61 -16.36 -16.10
N ALA A 151 -36.54 -16.27 -14.78
CA ALA A 151 -37.75 -16.36 -13.94
C ALA A 151 -38.72 -15.19 -14.17
N VAL A 152 -38.20 -13.94 -14.22
CA VAL A 152 -39.04 -12.75 -14.46
C VAL A 152 -39.66 -12.79 -15.86
N ASP A 153 -38.90 -13.15 -16.88
CA ASP A 153 -39.38 -13.21 -18.28
C ASP A 153 -40.48 -14.25 -18.49
N ASN A 154 -40.42 -15.41 -17.79
CA ASN A 154 -41.33 -16.52 -18.03
C ASN A 154 -42.49 -16.63 -17.04
N PHE A 155 -42.35 -16.13 -15.81
CA PHE A 155 -43.37 -16.26 -14.76
C PHE A 155 -44.29 -15.04 -14.61
N ILE A 156 -43.95 -13.86 -15.16
CA ILE A 156 -44.78 -12.66 -15.10
C ILE A 156 -45.28 -12.31 -16.52
N PRO A 157 -46.48 -12.76 -16.90
CA PRO A 157 -47.03 -12.50 -18.22
C PRO A 157 -47.29 -10.99 -18.41
N ILE A 158 -47.07 -10.49 -19.62
CA ILE A 158 -47.35 -9.09 -20.09
C ILE A 158 -46.32 -8.04 -19.62
N VAL A 159 -45.86 -8.05 -18.35
CA VAL A 159 -44.96 -7.01 -17.77
C VAL A 159 -43.58 -7.55 -17.47
N GLY A 160 -43.33 -8.88 -17.48
CA GLY A 160 -42.06 -9.50 -17.11
C GLY A 160 -40.89 -9.00 -17.94
N LYS A 161 -41.10 -8.87 -19.26
CA LYS A 161 -40.06 -8.38 -20.18
C LYS A 161 -39.67 -6.93 -19.90
N ALA A 162 -40.65 -6.04 -19.65
CA ALA A 162 -40.38 -4.64 -19.32
C ALA A 162 -39.60 -4.51 -17.97
N PHE A 163 -39.94 -5.39 -17.01
CA PHE A 163 -39.26 -5.45 -15.71
C PHE A 163 -37.83 -5.97 -15.83
N SER A 164 -37.63 -7.02 -16.63
CA SER A 164 -36.29 -7.56 -16.97
C SER A 164 -35.41 -6.54 -17.68
N ASP A 165 -35.96 -5.79 -18.63
CA ASP A 165 -35.27 -4.72 -19.34
C ASP A 165 -34.90 -3.56 -18.40
N ALA A 166 -35.77 -3.21 -17.45
CA ALA A 166 -35.51 -2.19 -16.46
C ALA A 166 -34.35 -2.62 -15.52
N ILE A 167 -34.35 -3.87 -15.02
CA ILE A 167 -33.26 -4.43 -14.22
C ILE A 167 -31.93 -4.38 -14.99
N THR A 168 -31.97 -4.77 -16.25
CA THR A 168 -30.77 -4.76 -17.14
C THR A 168 -30.23 -3.34 -17.34
N SER A 169 -31.12 -2.37 -17.53
CA SER A 169 -30.76 -0.96 -17.70
C SER A 169 -30.12 -0.39 -16.44
N VAL A 170 -30.70 -0.63 -15.25
CA VAL A 170 -30.14 -0.21 -13.97
C VAL A 170 -28.74 -0.83 -13.75
N ALA A 171 -28.60 -2.13 -14.01
CA ALA A 171 -27.31 -2.81 -13.91
C ALA A 171 -26.26 -2.22 -14.86
N GLY A 172 -26.66 -1.94 -16.10
CA GLY A 172 -25.80 -1.32 -17.10
C GLY A 172 -25.30 0.08 -16.72
N TYR A 173 -26.21 0.95 -16.28
CA TYR A 173 -25.84 2.30 -15.81
C TYR A 173 -24.97 2.26 -14.56
N SER A 174 -25.28 1.37 -13.61
CA SER A 174 -24.47 1.18 -12.40
C SER A 174 -23.04 0.73 -12.73
N LEU A 175 -22.89 -0.11 -13.75
CA LEU A 175 -21.57 -0.55 -14.22
C LEU A 175 -20.76 0.61 -14.84
N ILE A 176 -21.41 1.48 -15.62
CA ILE A 176 -20.75 2.67 -16.21
C ILE A 176 -20.27 3.61 -15.10
N ILE A 177 -21.14 3.92 -14.14
CA ILE A 177 -20.83 4.80 -13.01
C ILE A 177 -19.69 4.20 -12.18
N LYS A 178 -19.76 2.91 -11.85
CA LYS A 178 -18.71 2.18 -11.12
C LYS A 178 -17.36 2.27 -11.85
N ASN A 179 -17.33 2.05 -13.16
CA ASN A 179 -16.10 2.12 -13.96
C ASN A 179 -15.51 3.53 -13.95
N ALA A 180 -16.34 4.56 -14.05
CA ALA A 180 -15.90 5.96 -13.97
C ALA A 180 -15.31 6.28 -12.57
N ILE A 181 -15.99 5.91 -11.49
CA ILE A 181 -15.54 6.12 -10.12
C ILE A 181 -14.23 5.36 -9.86
N SER A 182 -14.13 4.11 -10.32
CA SER A 182 -12.90 3.32 -10.16
C SER A 182 -11.71 3.92 -10.94
N GLY A 183 -11.95 4.42 -12.16
CA GLY A 183 -10.93 5.09 -12.96
C GLY A 183 -10.43 6.38 -12.29
N ILE A 184 -11.35 7.20 -11.81
CA ILE A 184 -11.00 8.40 -11.04
C ILE A 184 -10.27 8.01 -9.76
N GLY A 185 -10.71 6.98 -9.05
CA GLY A 185 -10.07 6.49 -7.84
C GLY A 185 -8.62 6.05 -8.06
N LEU A 186 -8.33 5.34 -9.15
CA LEU A 186 -6.96 4.98 -9.54
C LEU A 186 -6.10 6.21 -9.80
N MET A 187 -6.64 7.21 -10.50
CA MET A 187 -5.93 8.47 -10.76
C MET A 187 -5.63 9.22 -9.46
N VAL A 188 -6.59 9.30 -8.55
CA VAL A 188 -6.43 9.97 -7.25
C VAL A 188 -5.36 9.28 -6.40
N ILE A 189 -5.33 7.95 -6.33
CA ILE A 189 -4.25 7.23 -5.62
C ILE A 189 -2.89 7.59 -6.20
N ILE A 190 -2.74 7.56 -7.53
CA ILE A 190 -1.47 7.93 -8.18
C ILE A 190 -1.05 9.35 -7.78
N LEU A 191 -1.98 10.30 -7.77
CA LEU A 191 -1.68 11.68 -7.38
C LEU A 191 -1.27 11.81 -5.91
N ILE A 192 -1.93 11.08 -5.00
CA ILE A 192 -1.58 11.07 -3.56
C ILE A 192 -0.15 10.57 -3.34
N ILE A 193 0.24 9.50 -4.05
CA ILE A 193 1.52 8.83 -3.80
C ILE A 193 2.68 9.42 -4.61
N LEU A 194 2.42 10.09 -5.73
CA LEU A 194 3.45 10.53 -6.68
C LEU A 194 4.48 11.46 -6.05
N TYR A 195 4.02 12.54 -5.43
CA TYR A 195 4.92 13.52 -4.81
C TYR A 195 5.75 12.92 -3.65
N PRO A 196 5.15 12.21 -2.68
CA PRO A 196 5.91 11.59 -1.58
C PRO A 196 6.91 10.53 -2.07
N ILE A 197 6.53 9.70 -3.05
CA ILE A 197 7.45 8.70 -3.61
C ILE A 197 8.66 9.38 -4.25
N ILE A 198 8.44 10.38 -5.12
CA ILE A 198 9.54 11.14 -5.74
C ILE A 198 10.45 11.73 -4.66
N LYS A 199 9.87 12.37 -3.64
CA LYS A 199 10.63 12.95 -2.53
C LYS A 199 11.48 11.90 -1.81
N MET A 200 10.91 10.75 -1.46
CA MET A 200 11.64 9.69 -0.75
C MET A 200 12.71 9.02 -1.63
N VAL A 201 12.44 8.85 -2.92
CA VAL A 201 13.44 8.34 -3.91
C VAL A 201 14.62 9.31 -4.00
N LEU A 202 14.36 10.60 -4.16
CA LEU A 202 15.41 11.61 -4.24
C LEU A 202 16.24 11.67 -2.94
N MET A 203 15.60 11.63 -1.78
CA MET A 203 16.32 11.60 -0.50
C MET A 203 17.18 10.35 -0.38
N THR A 204 16.66 9.19 -0.72
CA THR A 204 17.41 7.92 -0.72
C THR A 204 18.60 7.99 -1.66
N PHE A 205 18.40 8.50 -2.88
CA PHE A 205 19.45 8.68 -3.86
C PHE A 205 20.56 9.62 -3.36
N ILE A 206 20.18 10.78 -2.81
CA ILE A 206 21.14 11.76 -2.26
C ILE A 206 21.99 11.12 -1.16
N TYR A 207 21.42 10.39 -0.22
CA TYR A 207 22.18 9.75 0.86
C TYR A 207 23.09 8.64 0.35
N LYS A 208 22.64 7.79 -0.57
CA LYS A 208 23.47 6.74 -1.16
C LYS A 208 24.60 7.30 -1.99
N MET A 209 24.34 8.32 -2.80
CA MET A 209 25.37 9.02 -3.57
C MET A 209 26.38 9.73 -2.66
N SER A 210 25.89 10.42 -1.61
CA SER A 210 26.76 11.08 -0.63
C SER A 210 27.68 10.09 0.08
N ALA A 211 27.16 8.92 0.47
CA ALA A 211 27.96 7.87 1.07
C ALA A 211 29.08 7.39 0.13
N ALA A 212 28.75 7.13 -1.14
CA ALA A 212 29.69 6.68 -2.14
C ALA A 212 30.78 7.73 -2.48
N LEU A 213 30.39 9.02 -2.58
CA LEU A 213 31.34 10.10 -2.89
C LEU A 213 32.27 10.42 -1.72
N VAL A 214 31.79 10.25 -0.49
CA VAL A 214 32.58 10.53 0.72
C VAL A 214 33.47 9.35 1.12
N GLU A 215 33.18 8.14 0.64
CA GLU A 215 33.89 6.90 1.00
C GLU A 215 35.43 6.99 0.82
N PRO A 216 35.98 7.50 -0.31
CA PRO A 216 37.42 7.53 -0.53
C PRO A 216 38.17 8.54 0.34
N ILE A 217 37.49 9.53 0.93
CA ILE A 217 38.13 10.66 1.63
C ILE A 217 37.77 10.74 3.11
N SER A 218 36.82 9.94 3.59
CA SER A 218 36.28 10.04 4.95
C SER A 218 36.52 8.78 5.77
N ASP A 219 36.34 8.93 7.09
CA ASP A 219 36.34 7.81 8.02
C ASP A 219 35.21 6.84 7.71
N LYS A 220 35.50 5.53 7.79
CA LYS A 220 34.55 4.45 7.54
C LYS A 220 33.28 4.57 8.39
N ARG A 221 33.35 5.13 9.59
CA ARG A 221 32.20 5.36 10.49
C ARG A 221 31.23 6.39 9.91
N ILE A 222 31.74 7.47 9.34
CA ILE A 222 30.93 8.53 8.71
C ILE A 222 30.22 7.95 7.51
N THR A 223 30.95 7.31 6.62
CA THR A 223 30.42 6.70 5.40
C THR A 223 29.36 5.65 5.70
N SER A 224 29.62 4.73 6.66
CA SER A 224 28.68 3.70 7.03
C SER A 224 27.39 4.27 7.67
N THR A 225 27.49 5.38 8.40
CA THR A 225 26.34 6.05 9.01
C THR A 225 25.44 6.71 7.96
N ILE A 226 26.04 7.37 6.95
CA ILE A 226 25.28 7.94 5.84
C ILE A 226 24.63 6.83 5.00
N ALA A 227 25.38 5.76 4.69
CA ALA A 227 24.87 4.61 3.95
C ALA A 227 23.71 3.92 4.70
N ALA A 228 23.83 3.73 6.01
CA ALA A 228 22.78 3.17 6.87
C ALA A 228 21.50 3.99 6.86
N THR A 229 21.62 5.33 6.80
CA THR A 229 20.46 6.21 6.64
C THR A 229 19.79 5.98 5.30
N GLY A 230 20.53 5.92 4.21
CA GLY A 230 20.03 5.60 2.88
C GLY A 230 19.31 4.24 2.83
N ASP A 231 19.87 3.21 3.44
CA ASP A 231 19.25 1.88 3.51
C ASP A 231 17.93 1.88 4.30
N SER A 232 17.87 2.62 5.40
CA SER A 232 16.64 2.74 6.20
C SER A 232 15.55 3.51 5.46
N LEU A 233 15.93 4.49 4.63
CA LEU A 233 15.00 5.19 3.73
C LEU A 233 14.46 4.26 2.63
N VAL A 234 15.27 3.33 2.10
CA VAL A 234 14.79 2.29 1.17
C VAL A 234 13.70 1.44 1.82
N LEU A 235 13.88 1.04 3.08
CA LEU A 235 12.86 0.26 3.81
C LEU A 235 11.58 1.06 4.03
N LEU A 236 11.66 2.35 4.36
CA LEU A 236 10.48 3.22 4.46
C LEU A 236 9.78 3.39 3.11
N LEU A 237 10.55 3.60 2.04
CA LEU A 237 10.02 3.68 0.68
C LEU A 237 9.30 2.38 0.29
N SER A 238 9.87 1.21 0.65
CA SER A 238 9.22 -0.08 0.40
C SER A 238 7.88 -0.22 1.12
N CYS A 239 7.73 0.33 2.34
CA CYS A 239 6.45 0.36 3.04
C CYS A 239 5.39 1.16 2.28
N VAL A 240 5.75 2.36 1.82
CA VAL A 240 4.83 3.22 1.05
C VAL A 240 4.43 2.56 -0.25
N LEU A 241 5.41 2.00 -0.99
CA LEU A 241 5.16 1.30 -2.25
C LEU A 241 4.28 0.05 -2.04
N SER A 242 4.52 -0.71 -0.97
CA SER A 242 3.75 -1.90 -0.64
C SER A 242 2.28 -1.59 -0.41
N VAL A 243 1.96 -0.63 0.47
CA VAL A 243 0.58 -0.24 0.76
C VAL A 243 -0.09 0.38 -0.47
N SER A 244 0.62 1.24 -1.19
CA SER A 244 0.12 1.88 -2.41
C SER A 244 -0.21 0.85 -3.49
N LEU A 245 0.67 -0.13 -3.70
CA LEU A 245 0.46 -1.22 -4.65
C LEU A 245 -0.74 -2.08 -4.28
N MET A 246 -0.88 -2.43 -2.99
CA MET A 246 -2.01 -3.23 -2.52
C MET A 246 -3.35 -2.53 -2.80
N PHE A 247 -3.46 -1.25 -2.50
CA PHE A 247 -4.69 -0.50 -2.74
C PHE A 247 -4.93 -0.20 -4.22
N PHE A 248 -3.88 0.01 -4.99
CA PHE A 248 -3.98 0.11 -6.45
C PHE A 248 -4.54 -1.19 -7.06
N VAL A 249 -4.02 -2.35 -6.66
CA VAL A 249 -4.50 -3.66 -7.10
C VAL A 249 -5.95 -3.89 -6.67
N LEU A 250 -6.30 -3.52 -5.44
CA LEU A 250 -7.68 -3.61 -4.95
C LEU A 250 -8.65 -2.82 -5.84
N LEU A 251 -8.35 -1.55 -6.12
CA LEU A 251 -9.18 -0.74 -7.02
C LEU A 251 -9.22 -1.29 -8.44
N ALA A 252 -8.11 -1.81 -8.96
CA ALA A 252 -8.08 -2.43 -10.28
C ALA A 252 -8.97 -3.67 -10.36
N ILE A 253 -8.98 -4.51 -9.32
CA ILE A 253 -9.88 -5.66 -9.22
C ILE A 253 -11.34 -5.20 -9.13
N MET A 254 -11.64 -4.20 -8.30
CA MET A 254 -13.00 -3.65 -8.20
C MET A 254 -13.45 -2.97 -9.51
N ALA A 255 -12.53 -2.34 -10.24
CA ALA A 255 -12.83 -1.79 -11.57
C ALA A 255 -13.17 -2.88 -12.59
N SER A 256 -12.59 -4.06 -12.49
CA SER A 256 -12.89 -5.20 -13.37
C SER A 256 -14.15 -5.98 -12.93
N ALA A 257 -14.58 -5.84 -11.69
CA ALA A 257 -15.77 -6.51 -11.15
C ALA A 257 -17.04 -6.16 -11.94
N GLY A 258 -17.95 -7.10 -12.11
CA GLY A 258 -19.26 -6.90 -12.77
C GLY A 258 -19.23 -6.88 -14.31
N LYS A 259 -18.07 -6.81 -14.98
CA LYS A 259 -17.99 -6.78 -16.46
C LYS A 259 -18.56 -8.04 -17.13
N PHE A 260 -18.47 -9.17 -16.49
CA PHE A 260 -18.96 -10.46 -17.00
C PHE A 260 -20.47 -10.67 -16.85
N ILE A 261 -21.16 -9.79 -16.08
CA ILE A 261 -22.58 -9.95 -15.77
C ILE A 261 -23.46 -9.33 -16.85
N VAL A 262 -23.00 -8.27 -17.52
CA VAL A 262 -23.78 -7.51 -18.50
C VAL A 262 -23.33 -7.79 -19.95
N GLY A 263 -22.17 -8.37 -20.17
CA GLY A 263 -21.58 -8.60 -21.50
C GLY A 263 -21.68 -10.04 -22.03
N GLY A 264 -22.57 -10.89 -21.49
CA GLY A 264 -22.78 -12.27 -21.90
C GLY A 264 -24.15 -12.52 -22.52
#